data_0939807477fcd9eab98236cadc648777
#
_entry.id   0939807477fcd9eab98236cadc648777
#
_cell.length_a   1.000
_cell.length_b   1.000
_cell.length_c   1.000
_cell.angle_alpha   90.00
_cell.angle_beta   90.00
_cell.angle_gamma   90.00
#
_symmetry.space_group_name_H-M   'P 1'
#
loop_
_entity.id
_entity.type
_entity.pdbx_description
1 polymer ?
#
loop_
_entity_poly.entity_id
_entity_poly.type
_entity_poly.pdbx_seq_one_letter_code
_entity_poly.pdbx_strand_id
1 'polypeptide(L)'
;MRKTSLVTILFAMLITFLSACKSDSEEGGTTGKPYDPNQPIKLTSFYPENGGMATKVIINGENFGTDLSQIKVFYNEKQAAVVRSIGTKIYVITPRQPGDNCTITVEVGKDKASFEQQFSYKTQVTVSTITGTPRTEVNAVDGTLAAAQFGLTHFVCVDREKNIFVCERSSYRLRQINEQQNMVTTLATNITAPFIPMVETEGQKVFLPLWVQGGNLLQFDPETQWAKKQVKPQNVTLDQYISAAVNPEDKLVYIKALNGNLAKMDPKSKEAELVTTGLDAGWTYDAICCFDSLDPDMLYICYRSKHCIYRYELSTGNYVLYAGAREDPGYEDGKRLNARFNFPSQICFDLNGIMYIADSSNHCIRSIDREGAVSTVIGVPGRAGYVDGTPDDALFDEPWGVAVDEEGTIYIADTKNKCIRKLAIQ
;
A
#
# COMPACT_ATOMS: atom_id res chain seq x y z
N MET A 1 -4.78 10.34 65.82
CA MET A 1 -5.97 9.49 66.03
C MET A 1 -6.81 9.42 64.74
N ARG A 2 -6.92 8.19 64.28
CA ARG A 2 -7.94 7.69 63.31
C ARG A 2 -8.13 8.40 61.99
N LYS A 3 -7.35 7.95 60.98
CA LYS A 3 -7.74 7.91 59.58
C LYS A 3 -7.67 6.45 59.08
N THR A 4 -8.67 5.67 59.41
CA THR A 4 -8.88 4.31 58.92
C THR A 4 -10.37 4.05 58.92
N SER A 5 -11.11 4.39 57.88
CA SER A 5 -12.46 3.88 57.67
C SER A 5 -13.10 4.22 56.30
N LEU A 6 -12.32 4.47 55.24
CA LEU A 6 -12.95 4.73 53.91
C LEU A 6 -12.50 3.75 52.80
N VAL A 7 -11.54 2.89 53.06
CA VAL A 7 -11.02 1.94 52.06
C VAL A 7 -11.73 0.58 52.16
N THR A 8 -12.32 0.27 53.29
CA THR A 8 -12.97 -1.05 53.53
C THR A 8 -14.41 -1.11 53.01
N ILE A 9 -15.07 0.02 52.75
CA ILE A 9 -16.45 0.05 52.23
C ILE A 9 -16.48 -0.02 50.68
N LEU A 10 -15.41 0.39 50.02
CA LEU A 10 -15.34 0.30 48.57
C LEU A 10 -14.99 -1.12 48.06
N PHE A 11 -14.40 -1.97 48.91
CA PHE A 11 -14.06 -3.35 48.54
C PHE A 11 -15.22 -4.33 48.78
N ALA A 12 -16.18 -3.97 49.65
CA ALA A 12 -17.37 -4.79 49.92
C ALA A 12 -18.49 -4.58 48.88
N MET A 13 -18.50 -3.45 48.15
CA MET A 13 -19.47 -3.19 47.09
C MET A 13 -19.05 -3.76 45.72
N LEU A 14 -17.78 -4.15 45.54
CA LEU A 14 -17.28 -4.74 44.32
C LEU A 14 -17.50 -6.27 44.25
N ILE A 15 -17.74 -6.91 45.40
CA ILE A 15 -17.95 -8.38 45.48
C ILE A 15 -19.42 -8.78 45.30
N THR A 16 -20.37 -7.85 45.40
CA THR A 16 -21.81 -8.14 45.22
C THR A 16 -22.30 -7.99 43.78
N PHE A 17 -21.47 -7.46 42.86
CA PHE A 17 -21.81 -7.41 41.41
C PHE A 17 -21.27 -8.58 40.57
N LEU A 18 -20.48 -9.48 41.19
CA LEU A 18 -19.92 -10.67 40.51
C LEU A 18 -20.78 -11.94 40.68
N SER A 19 -21.94 -11.84 41.35
CA SER A 19 -22.80 -13.00 41.64
C SER A 19 -24.08 -13.08 40.79
N ALA A 20 -24.23 -12.25 39.76
CA ALA A 20 -25.44 -12.25 38.93
C ALA A 20 -25.14 -12.44 37.42
N CYS A 21 -23.94 -12.84 37.06
CA CYS A 21 -23.70 -13.48 35.75
C CYS A 21 -23.67 -15.00 35.99
N LYS A 22 -24.80 -15.63 36.05
CA LYS A 22 -24.89 -17.00 35.59
C LYS A 22 -24.35 -17.00 34.17
N SER A 23 -23.20 -17.60 34.00
CA SER A 23 -22.76 -18.10 32.74
C SER A 23 -23.78 -19.13 32.27
N ASP A 24 -24.76 -18.69 31.49
CA ASP A 24 -25.28 -19.56 30.49
C ASP A 24 -24.13 -19.82 29.53
N SER A 25 -23.37 -20.85 29.84
CA SER A 25 -22.63 -21.60 28.84
C SER A 25 -23.69 -22.16 27.91
N GLU A 26 -24.17 -21.35 26.97
CA GLU A 26 -24.67 -21.89 25.74
C GLU A 26 -23.50 -22.62 25.08
N GLU A 27 -23.42 -23.92 25.36
CA GLU A 27 -22.86 -24.86 24.42
C GLU A 27 -23.48 -24.49 23.08
N GLY A 28 -22.66 -23.99 22.15
CA GLY A 28 -23.03 -23.66 20.78
C GLY A 28 -23.46 -24.93 20.03
N GLY A 29 -24.56 -25.51 20.46
CA GLY A 29 -25.25 -26.53 19.70
C GLY A 29 -25.70 -25.91 18.38
N THR A 30 -25.17 -26.40 17.28
CA THR A 30 -25.59 -26.08 15.92
C THR A 30 -27.02 -26.58 15.77
N THR A 31 -28.00 -25.70 16.04
CA THR A 31 -29.45 -26.00 15.91
C THR A 31 -29.87 -25.92 14.45
N GLY A 32 -29.25 -26.69 13.56
CA GLY A 32 -29.59 -26.71 12.15
C GLY A 32 -29.48 -28.15 11.60
N LYS A 33 -30.20 -28.42 10.53
CA LYS A 33 -30.11 -29.71 9.83
C LYS A 33 -28.79 -29.76 9.04
N PRO A 34 -28.10 -30.91 8.97
CA PRO A 34 -26.97 -31.10 8.05
C PRO A 34 -27.40 -30.89 6.60
N TYR A 35 -26.45 -30.61 5.74
CA TYR A 35 -26.64 -30.58 4.29
C TYR A 35 -27.06 -31.97 3.78
N ASP A 36 -28.16 -32.03 3.01
CA ASP A 36 -28.64 -33.25 2.33
C ASP A 36 -28.19 -33.20 0.85
N PRO A 37 -27.28 -34.06 0.41
CA PRO A 37 -26.81 -34.04 -0.98
C PRO A 37 -27.86 -34.53 -2.00
N ASN A 38 -29.02 -35.03 -1.56
CA ASN A 38 -30.15 -35.42 -2.42
C ASN A 38 -31.15 -34.30 -2.66
N GLN A 39 -31.01 -33.18 -1.99
CA GLN A 39 -31.85 -31.99 -2.18
C GLN A 39 -31.01 -30.81 -2.61
N PRO A 40 -31.41 -30.02 -3.63
CA PRO A 40 -30.70 -28.85 -4.03
C PRO A 40 -30.74 -27.77 -2.92
N ILE A 41 -29.70 -26.93 -2.87
CA ILE A 41 -29.78 -25.71 -2.08
C ILE A 41 -30.75 -24.73 -2.72
N LYS A 42 -31.43 -23.93 -1.90
CA LYS A 42 -32.38 -22.92 -2.37
C LYS A 42 -32.03 -21.59 -1.74
N LEU A 43 -31.82 -20.58 -2.57
CA LEU A 43 -31.62 -19.20 -2.14
C LEU A 43 -32.96 -18.46 -2.11
N THR A 44 -33.21 -17.70 -1.03
CA THR A 44 -34.45 -16.96 -0.87
C THR A 44 -34.24 -15.45 -0.87
N SER A 45 -33.33 -14.96 -0.06
CA SER A 45 -33.03 -13.53 0.06
C SER A 45 -31.67 -13.31 0.74
N PHE A 46 -31.16 -12.11 0.66
CA PHE A 46 -30.05 -11.67 1.50
C PHE A 46 -30.31 -10.25 2.03
N TYR A 47 -29.67 -9.91 3.14
CA TYR A 47 -29.78 -8.60 3.76
C TYR A 47 -28.49 -8.29 4.57
N PRO A 48 -27.97 -7.04 4.52
CA PRO A 48 -28.42 -5.94 3.67
C PRO A 48 -28.16 -6.18 2.18
N GLU A 49 -28.84 -5.42 1.30
CA GLU A 49 -28.70 -5.51 -0.15
C GLU A 49 -27.53 -4.68 -0.69
N ASN A 50 -26.91 -3.88 0.17
CA ASN A 50 -25.76 -3.06 -0.16
C ASN A 50 -24.84 -2.89 1.05
N GLY A 51 -23.59 -2.56 0.79
CA GLY A 51 -22.56 -2.29 1.80
C GLY A 51 -21.17 -2.37 1.21
N GLY A 52 -20.17 -1.99 2.00
CA GLY A 52 -18.75 -2.08 1.62
C GLY A 52 -18.07 -3.30 2.21
N MET A 53 -16.74 -3.27 2.26
CA MET A 53 -15.91 -4.29 2.91
C MET A 53 -16.37 -4.52 4.36
N ALA A 54 -16.26 -5.77 4.81
CA ALA A 54 -16.62 -6.21 6.16
C ALA A 54 -18.10 -6.02 6.54
N THR A 55 -19.00 -5.71 5.60
CA THR A 55 -20.44 -5.71 5.85
C THR A 55 -20.89 -7.11 6.21
N LYS A 56 -21.63 -7.23 7.32
CA LYS A 56 -22.22 -8.49 7.74
C LYS A 56 -23.52 -8.73 6.96
N VAL A 57 -23.55 -9.79 6.17
CA VAL A 57 -24.70 -10.15 5.34
C VAL A 57 -25.28 -11.48 5.81
N ILE A 58 -26.60 -11.56 5.88
CA ILE A 58 -27.34 -12.77 6.17
C ILE A 58 -27.96 -13.26 4.87
N ILE A 59 -27.63 -14.47 4.46
CA ILE A 59 -28.21 -15.16 3.31
C ILE A 59 -29.25 -16.14 3.85
N ASN A 60 -30.48 -16.02 3.40
CA ASN A 60 -31.59 -16.90 3.75
C ASN A 60 -31.84 -17.94 2.65
N GLY A 61 -32.20 -19.14 3.03
CA GLY A 61 -32.47 -20.22 2.08
C GLY A 61 -32.74 -21.55 2.76
N GLU A 62 -32.53 -22.63 2.03
CA GLU A 62 -32.78 -23.99 2.49
C GLU A 62 -31.59 -24.89 2.14
N ASN A 63 -31.34 -25.91 2.96
CA ASN A 63 -30.36 -26.97 2.77
C ASN A 63 -28.90 -26.52 2.76
N PHE A 64 -28.52 -25.50 3.54
CA PHE A 64 -27.16 -25.05 3.62
C PHE A 64 -26.27 -25.95 4.51
N GLY A 65 -26.85 -26.73 5.42
CA GLY A 65 -26.08 -27.45 6.41
C GLY A 65 -25.46 -26.54 7.47
N THR A 66 -24.68 -27.13 8.37
CA THR A 66 -24.02 -26.44 9.47
C THR A 66 -22.51 -26.57 9.46
N ASP A 67 -21.99 -27.40 8.57
CA ASP A 67 -20.54 -27.61 8.39
C ASP A 67 -19.96 -26.53 7.48
N LEU A 68 -19.25 -25.56 8.08
CA LEU A 68 -18.68 -24.42 7.38
C LEU A 68 -17.60 -24.81 6.36
N SER A 69 -16.97 -25.98 6.53
CA SER A 69 -15.95 -26.45 5.58
C SER A 69 -16.53 -26.79 4.20
N GLN A 70 -17.83 -27.07 4.14
CA GLN A 70 -18.56 -27.38 2.91
C GLN A 70 -19.22 -26.16 2.27
N ILE A 71 -19.21 -24.99 2.94
CA ILE A 71 -19.91 -23.79 2.51
C ILE A 71 -18.91 -22.76 1.99
N LYS A 72 -19.11 -22.33 0.75
CA LYS A 72 -18.38 -21.20 0.16
C LYS A 72 -19.38 -20.18 -0.36
N VAL A 73 -19.09 -18.93 -0.14
CA VAL A 73 -19.88 -17.80 -0.66
C VAL A 73 -18.97 -16.87 -1.42
N PHE A 74 -19.40 -16.47 -2.62
CA PHE A 74 -18.65 -15.58 -3.48
C PHE A 74 -19.47 -14.34 -3.80
N TYR A 75 -18.80 -13.20 -3.86
CA TYR A 75 -19.27 -11.96 -4.44
C TYR A 75 -18.50 -11.78 -5.75
N ASN A 76 -19.16 -12.00 -6.88
CA ASN A 76 -18.50 -12.25 -8.17
C ASN A 76 -17.45 -13.38 -8.01
N GLU A 77 -16.18 -13.11 -8.25
CA GLU A 77 -15.08 -14.07 -8.11
C GLU A 77 -14.40 -14.06 -6.73
N LYS A 78 -14.73 -13.08 -5.88
CA LYS A 78 -14.10 -12.93 -4.56
C LYS A 78 -14.82 -13.74 -3.50
N GLN A 79 -14.10 -14.63 -2.83
CA GLN A 79 -14.66 -15.45 -1.75
C GLN A 79 -14.89 -14.61 -0.49
N ALA A 80 -16.08 -14.72 0.09
CA ALA A 80 -16.46 -14.11 1.36
C ALA A 80 -16.09 -15.01 2.54
N ALA A 81 -15.87 -14.41 3.70
CA ALA A 81 -15.70 -15.18 4.93
C ALA A 81 -17.07 -15.64 5.47
N VAL A 82 -17.27 -16.96 5.55
CA VAL A 82 -18.44 -17.56 6.16
C VAL A 82 -18.21 -17.68 7.67
N VAL A 83 -19.01 -16.97 8.46
CA VAL A 83 -18.86 -16.90 9.93
C VAL A 83 -19.68 -17.97 10.63
N ARG A 84 -20.88 -18.24 10.13
CA ARG A 84 -21.84 -19.17 10.75
C ARG A 84 -22.84 -19.68 9.73
N SER A 85 -23.35 -20.89 9.93
CA SER A 85 -24.55 -21.41 9.25
C SER A 85 -25.45 -22.14 10.27
N ILE A 86 -26.75 -22.00 10.10
CA ILE A 86 -27.80 -22.71 10.86
C ILE A 86 -28.69 -23.59 9.95
N GLY A 87 -28.20 -23.92 8.76
CA GLY A 87 -28.91 -24.75 7.78
C GLY A 87 -29.91 -23.99 6.90
N THR A 88 -30.53 -22.92 7.40
CA THR A 88 -31.46 -22.05 6.65
C THR A 88 -30.96 -20.62 6.52
N LYS A 89 -29.86 -20.28 7.21
CA LYS A 89 -29.21 -18.98 7.13
C LYS A 89 -27.70 -19.17 7.12
N ILE A 90 -27.03 -18.42 6.26
CA ILE A 90 -25.57 -18.25 6.27
C ILE A 90 -25.26 -16.83 6.65
N TYR A 91 -24.31 -16.66 7.58
CA TYR A 91 -23.78 -15.36 8.00
C TYR A 91 -22.41 -15.18 7.37
N VAL A 92 -22.26 -14.14 6.55
CA VAL A 92 -21.03 -13.88 5.81
C VAL A 92 -20.55 -12.45 6.03
N ILE A 93 -19.28 -12.25 5.79
CA ILE A 93 -18.63 -10.93 5.77
C ILE A 93 -18.21 -10.66 4.32
N THR A 94 -18.65 -9.52 3.76
CA THR A 94 -18.30 -9.14 2.39
C THR A 94 -16.80 -9.04 2.20
N PRO A 95 -16.25 -9.57 1.09
CA PRO A 95 -14.83 -9.46 0.78
C PRO A 95 -14.46 -8.04 0.34
N ARG A 96 -13.17 -7.80 0.21
CA ARG A 96 -12.64 -6.53 -0.28
C ARG A 96 -12.79 -6.44 -1.81
N GLN A 97 -13.34 -5.34 -2.29
CA GLN A 97 -13.41 -4.96 -3.73
C GLN A 97 -13.84 -6.09 -4.68
N PRO A 98 -15.02 -6.65 -4.52
CA PRO A 98 -15.54 -7.66 -5.45
C PRO A 98 -16.14 -7.09 -6.73
N GLY A 99 -16.19 -5.76 -6.88
CA GLY A 99 -16.85 -5.01 -7.95
C GLY A 99 -18.08 -4.25 -7.44
N ASP A 100 -18.60 -3.30 -8.20
CA ASP A 100 -19.69 -2.40 -7.78
C ASP A 100 -21.03 -3.12 -7.63
N ASN A 101 -21.37 -4.01 -8.58
CA ASN A 101 -22.54 -4.85 -8.55
C ASN A 101 -22.13 -6.31 -8.51
N CYS A 102 -22.42 -6.96 -7.42
CA CYS A 102 -21.94 -8.31 -7.16
C CYS A 102 -23.06 -9.34 -7.23
N THR A 103 -22.86 -10.36 -8.03
CA THR A 103 -23.66 -11.58 -7.97
C THR A 103 -23.19 -12.40 -6.77
N ILE A 104 -24.09 -12.67 -5.81
CA ILE A 104 -23.79 -13.57 -4.70
C ILE A 104 -24.04 -15.00 -5.14
N THR A 105 -23.00 -15.82 -5.05
CA THR A 105 -23.03 -17.25 -5.36
C THR A 105 -22.73 -18.04 -4.10
N VAL A 106 -23.55 -19.05 -3.82
CA VAL A 106 -23.39 -19.97 -2.68
C VAL A 106 -23.09 -21.36 -3.22
N GLU A 107 -22.05 -21.97 -2.69
CA GLU A 107 -21.69 -23.37 -2.94
C GLU A 107 -21.77 -24.14 -1.61
N VAL A 108 -22.44 -25.29 -1.62
CA VAL A 108 -22.51 -26.20 -0.47
C VAL A 108 -22.31 -27.64 -0.96
N GLY A 109 -21.24 -28.28 -0.51
CA GLY A 109 -20.90 -29.58 -1.01
C GLY A 109 -20.70 -29.60 -2.54
N LYS A 110 -21.61 -30.27 -3.26
CA LYS A 110 -21.61 -30.32 -4.73
C LYS A 110 -22.54 -29.30 -5.40
N ASP A 111 -23.41 -28.68 -4.62
CA ASP A 111 -24.45 -27.78 -5.13
C ASP A 111 -23.97 -26.36 -5.21
N LYS A 112 -24.45 -25.64 -6.22
CA LYS A 112 -24.13 -24.23 -6.49
C LYS A 112 -25.39 -23.50 -6.92
N ALA A 113 -25.65 -22.33 -6.32
CA ALA A 113 -26.75 -21.45 -6.69
C ALA A 113 -26.31 -19.98 -6.60
N SER A 114 -26.90 -19.12 -7.42
CA SER A 114 -26.64 -17.68 -7.44
C SER A 114 -27.94 -16.91 -7.33
N PHE A 115 -27.89 -15.74 -6.71
CA PHE A 115 -29.02 -14.81 -6.72
C PHE A 115 -29.10 -14.10 -8.07
N GLU A 116 -30.33 -13.85 -8.54
CA GLU A 116 -30.58 -12.92 -9.66
C GLU A 116 -30.40 -11.46 -9.21
N GLN A 117 -30.82 -11.17 -7.97
CA GLN A 117 -30.62 -9.88 -7.34
C GLN A 117 -29.15 -9.66 -7.05
N GLN A 118 -28.63 -8.50 -7.44
CA GLN A 118 -27.23 -8.13 -7.18
C GLN A 118 -27.10 -7.39 -5.85
N PHE A 119 -25.98 -7.64 -5.15
CA PHE A 119 -25.55 -6.85 -4.01
C PHE A 119 -24.81 -5.60 -4.52
N SER A 120 -25.28 -4.42 -4.12
CA SER A 120 -24.63 -3.15 -4.47
C SER A 120 -23.45 -2.90 -3.52
N TYR A 121 -22.24 -3.14 -4.01
CA TYR A 121 -21.03 -2.90 -3.23
C TYR A 121 -20.69 -1.41 -3.23
N LYS A 122 -20.46 -0.86 -2.04
CA LYS A 122 -20.08 0.54 -1.86
C LYS A 122 -18.60 0.63 -1.54
N THR A 123 -17.82 1.01 -2.52
CA THR A 123 -16.41 1.31 -2.33
C THR A 123 -16.26 2.61 -1.57
N GLN A 124 -15.59 2.57 -0.44
CA GLN A 124 -15.20 3.77 0.31
C GLN A 124 -13.70 3.95 0.19
N VAL A 125 -13.31 5.11 -0.31
CA VAL A 125 -11.92 5.54 -0.33
C VAL A 125 -11.70 6.47 0.85
N THR A 126 -10.80 6.10 1.75
CA THR A 126 -10.49 6.94 2.91
C THR A 126 -8.99 6.94 3.17
N VAL A 127 -8.48 8.08 3.61
CA VAL A 127 -7.13 8.20 4.11
C VAL A 127 -7.13 8.31 5.63
N SER A 128 -6.16 7.68 6.26
CA SER A 128 -5.89 7.80 7.68
C SER A 128 -4.39 7.94 7.94
N THR A 129 -4.02 8.59 9.03
CA THR A 129 -2.63 8.66 9.48
C THR A 129 -2.24 7.39 10.21
N ILE A 130 -1.20 6.68 9.74
CA ILE A 130 -0.65 5.50 10.42
C ILE A 130 0.20 5.93 11.60
N THR A 131 1.12 6.86 11.37
CA THR A 131 2.12 7.28 12.37
C THR A 131 2.77 8.60 11.97
N GLY A 132 3.32 9.31 12.95
CA GLY A 132 3.85 10.65 12.78
C GLY A 132 2.79 11.73 12.96
N THR A 133 3.24 12.97 13.14
CA THR A 133 2.34 14.13 13.32
C THR A 133 2.97 15.39 12.74
N PRO A 134 2.19 16.32 12.20
CA PRO A 134 2.68 17.61 11.74
C PRO A 134 3.14 18.44 12.95
N ARG A 135 4.45 18.53 13.14
CA ARG A 135 5.07 19.36 14.20
C ARG A 135 6.25 20.13 13.65
N THR A 136 6.52 21.28 14.20
CA THR A 136 7.52 22.21 13.69
C THR A 136 8.96 21.72 13.91
N GLU A 137 9.24 21.05 15.02
CA GLU A 137 10.59 20.55 15.32
C GLU A 137 10.51 19.16 15.92
N VAL A 138 11.09 18.17 15.27
CA VAL A 138 11.13 16.83 15.84
C VAL A 138 12.40 16.09 15.44
N ASN A 139 13.10 15.60 16.44
CA ASN A 139 14.02 14.49 16.25
C ASN A 139 13.18 13.22 16.01
N ALA A 140 13.58 12.41 15.05
CA ALA A 140 12.93 11.14 14.81
C ALA A 140 13.02 10.27 16.08
N VAL A 141 11.87 9.71 16.48
CA VAL A 141 11.74 8.87 17.68
C VAL A 141 11.12 7.54 17.29
N ASP A 142 11.76 6.45 17.69
CA ASP A 142 11.24 5.09 17.55
C ASP A 142 10.20 4.80 18.65
N GLY A 143 9.33 3.82 18.43
CA GLY A 143 8.34 3.40 19.40
C GLY A 143 7.06 2.89 18.75
N THR A 144 5.96 2.93 19.49
CA THR A 144 4.65 2.55 18.95
C THR A 144 4.21 3.51 17.84
N LEU A 145 3.29 3.09 16.97
CA LEU A 145 2.77 3.92 15.88
C LEU A 145 2.25 5.28 16.41
N ALA A 146 1.62 5.29 17.56
CA ALA A 146 1.10 6.51 18.17
C ALA A 146 2.18 7.42 18.78
N ALA A 147 3.34 6.89 19.15
CA ALA A 147 4.40 7.62 19.83
C ALA A 147 5.55 8.01 18.90
N ALA A 148 5.72 7.28 17.79
CA ALA A 148 6.83 7.50 16.88
C ALA A 148 6.74 8.87 16.20
N GLN A 149 7.90 9.45 15.95
CA GLN A 149 8.03 10.76 15.31
C GLN A 149 9.02 10.67 14.16
N PHE A 150 8.79 11.47 13.14
CA PHE A 150 9.60 11.49 11.92
C PHE A 150 10.19 12.89 11.68
N GLY A 151 11.31 12.92 10.99
CA GLY A 151 11.74 14.09 10.22
C GLY A 151 10.90 14.22 8.94
N LEU A 152 11.45 14.86 7.90
CA LEU A 152 10.78 14.92 6.61
C LEU A 152 10.77 13.52 5.98
N THR A 153 9.59 12.94 5.84
CA THR A 153 9.36 11.64 5.19
C THR A 153 9.34 11.85 3.67
N HIS A 154 10.36 11.35 2.95
CA HIS A 154 10.43 11.62 1.51
C HIS A 154 9.90 10.45 0.67
N PHE A 155 10.45 9.27 0.86
CA PHE A 155 10.16 8.13 0.00
C PHE A 155 9.73 6.92 0.82
N VAL A 156 8.91 6.08 0.21
CA VAL A 156 8.32 4.92 0.88
C VAL A 156 8.32 3.71 -0.07
N CYS A 157 8.57 2.52 0.48
CA CYS A 157 8.24 1.27 -0.19
C CYS A 157 7.62 0.30 0.82
N VAL A 158 6.97 -0.74 0.33
CA VAL A 158 6.28 -1.74 1.14
C VAL A 158 6.65 -3.13 0.64
N ASP A 159 6.91 -4.06 1.56
CA ASP A 159 7.17 -5.47 1.24
C ASP A 159 5.88 -6.31 1.32
N ARG A 160 6.00 -7.59 0.98
CA ARG A 160 4.88 -8.55 1.01
C ARG A 160 4.34 -8.82 2.42
N GLU A 161 5.17 -8.63 3.44
CA GLU A 161 4.77 -8.75 4.85
C GLU A 161 4.15 -7.45 5.38
N LYS A 162 3.97 -6.45 4.49
CA LYS A 162 3.44 -5.11 4.80
C LYS A 162 4.32 -4.31 5.76
N ASN A 163 5.63 -4.60 5.79
CA ASN A 163 6.56 -3.66 6.38
C ASN A 163 6.72 -2.45 5.45
N ILE A 164 6.57 -1.27 6.00
CA ILE A 164 6.69 -0.02 5.28
C ILE A 164 8.08 0.56 5.59
N PHE A 165 8.88 0.79 4.56
CA PHE A 165 10.21 1.38 4.71
C PHE A 165 10.15 2.84 4.29
N VAL A 166 10.57 3.72 5.18
CA VAL A 166 10.50 5.17 5.00
C VAL A 166 11.90 5.75 4.94
N CYS A 167 12.22 6.41 3.84
CA CYS A 167 13.44 7.18 3.70
C CYS A 167 13.23 8.62 4.17
N GLU A 168 13.89 8.98 5.24
CA GLU A 168 14.01 10.37 5.72
C GLU A 168 15.28 10.99 5.15
N ARG A 169 15.24 11.42 3.88
CA ARG A 169 16.42 11.90 3.13
C ARG A 169 17.16 13.03 3.86
N SER A 170 16.44 14.02 4.37
CA SER A 170 17.02 15.17 5.06
C SER A 170 17.56 14.84 6.46
N SER A 171 17.12 13.73 7.04
CA SER A 171 17.58 13.23 8.35
C SER A 171 18.53 12.05 8.22
N TYR A 172 18.89 11.66 6.98
CA TYR A 172 19.87 10.61 6.69
C TYR A 172 19.52 9.25 7.34
N ARG A 173 18.24 8.84 7.26
CA ARG A 173 17.73 7.64 7.94
C ARG A 173 16.88 6.76 7.03
N LEU A 174 16.87 5.47 7.35
CA LEU A 174 15.88 4.50 6.89
C LEU A 174 15.13 3.95 8.09
N ARG A 175 13.80 4.04 8.06
CA ARG A 175 12.91 3.57 9.12
C ARG A 175 12.03 2.44 8.59
N GLN A 176 11.66 1.53 9.47
CA GLN A 176 10.67 0.50 9.22
C GLN A 176 9.44 0.74 10.09
N ILE A 177 8.27 0.61 9.51
CA ILE A 177 6.98 0.61 10.20
C ILE A 177 6.39 -0.78 10.04
N ASN A 178 6.00 -1.42 11.13
CA ASN A 178 5.26 -2.66 11.15
C ASN A 178 3.94 -2.44 11.90
N GLU A 179 2.83 -2.41 11.15
CA GLU A 179 1.50 -2.15 11.72
C GLU A 179 1.06 -3.30 12.65
N GLN A 180 1.38 -4.56 12.32
CA GLN A 180 0.98 -5.73 13.11
C GLN A 180 1.66 -5.74 14.48
N GLN A 181 2.92 -5.32 14.53
CA GLN A 181 3.69 -5.21 15.78
C GLN A 181 3.47 -3.88 16.49
N ASN A 182 2.71 -2.95 15.89
CA ASN A 182 2.51 -1.59 16.38
C ASN A 182 3.84 -0.87 16.69
N MET A 183 4.80 -0.95 15.75
CA MET A 183 6.17 -0.49 16.00
C MET A 183 6.75 0.27 14.81
N VAL A 184 7.53 1.32 15.13
CA VAL A 184 8.43 2.02 14.22
C VAL A 184 9.84 1.86 14.72
N THR A 185 10.74 1.42 13.84
CA THR A 185 12.16 1.16 14.18
C THR A 185 13.08 1.83 13.18
N THR A 186 14.15 2.44 13.64
CA THR A 186 15.22 2.95 12.80
C THR A 186 16.17 1.83 12.41
N LEU A 187 16.21 1.48 11.13
CA LEU A 187 17.11 0.45 10.59
C LEU A 187 18.53 0.97 10.39
N ALA A 188 18.67 2.23 9.97
CA ALA A 188 19.98 2.84 9.79
C ALA A 188 19.92 4.36 9.93
N THR A 189 21.02 4.91 10.44
CA THR A 189 21.29 6.36 10.56
C THR A 189 22.56 6.74 9.81
N ASN A 190 22.79 8.04 9.65
CA ASN A 190 23.98 8.60 8.98
C ASN A 190 24.17 8.03 7.57
N ILE A 191 23.08 7.88 6.83
CA ILE A 191 23.09 7.44 5.44
C ILE A 191 23.28 8.66 4.55
N THR A 192 24.44 8.81 3.93
CA THR A 192 24.71 9.96 3.08
C THR A 192 23.82 9.99 1.85
N ALA A 193 23.03 11.05 1.70
CA ALA A 193 22.17 11.33 0.54
C ALA A 193 21.36 10.12 0.03
N PRO A 194 20.51 9.50 0.87
CA PRO A 194 19.69 8.38 0.46
C PRO A 194 18.57 8.82 -0.48
N PHE A 195 18.18 7.93 -1.39
CA PHE A 195 17.07 8.11 -2.30
C PHE A 195 15.94 7.10 -2.03
N ILE A 196 15.22 6.69 -3.07
CA ILE A 196 14.05 5.83 -2.96
C ILE A 196 14.44 4.42 -2.53
N PRO A 197 13.93 3.93 -1.40
CA PRO A 197 14.04 2.51 -1.09
C PRO A 197 13.18 1.70 -2.05
N MET A 198 13.66 0.51 -2.42
CA MET A 198 12.91 -0.46 -3.22
C MET A 198 13.05 -1.85 -2.62
N VAL A 199 12.02 -2.67 -2.79
CA VAL A 199 12.00 -4.05 -2.31
C VAL A 199 12.29 -5.01 -3.46
N GLU A 200 13.18 -5.98 -3.23
CA GLU A 200 13.35 -7.12 -4.11
C GLU A 200 12.15 -8.07 -3.99
N THR A 201 11.63 -8.53 -5.12
CA THR A 201 10.40 -9.32 -5.15
C THR A 201 10.51 -10.74 -4.57
N GLU A 202 11.69 -11.34 -4.57
CA GLU A 202 11.88 -12.73 -4.12
C GLU A 202 12.38 -12.84 -2.67
N GLY A 203 13.38 -12.08 -2.31
CA GLY A 203 14.04 -12.16 -0.99
C GLY A 203 13.62 -11.08 -0.01
N GLN A 204 12.68 -10.23 -0.36
CA GLN A 204 12.19 -9.11 0.44
C GLN A 204 13.30 -8.16 0.91
N LYS A 205 14.46 -8.17 0.24
CA LYS A 205 15.56 -7.28 0.55
C LYS A 205 15.23 -5.87 0.11
N VAL A 206 15.57 -4.91 0.96
CA VAL A 206 15.43 -3.50 0.62
C VAL A 206 16.75 -2.97 0.10
N PHE A 207 16.71 -2.35 -1.07
CA PHE A 207 17.84 -1.63 -1.65
C PHE A 207 17.59 -0.13 -1.53
N LEU A 208 18.66 0.61 -1.23
CA LEU A 208 18.61 2.06 -1.07
C LEU A 208 19.78 2.69 -1.84
N PRO A 209 19.52 3.32 -3.00
CA PRO A 209 20.55 4.00 -3.76
C PRO A 209 21.02 5.27 -3.05
N LEU A 210 22.31 5.57 -3.17
CA LEU A 210 22.93 6.73 -2.56
C LEU A 210 23.47 7.68 -3.63
N TRP A 211 23.13 8.94 -3.50
CA TRP A 211 23.67 10.00 -4.32
C TRP A 211 25.03 10.46 -3.75
N VAL A 212 26.05 9.66 -3.99
CA VAL A 212 27.43 9.92 -3.57
C VAL A 212 28.39 9.72 -4.74
N GLN A 213 29.51 10.42 -4.73
CA GLN A 213 30.56 10.24 -5.74
C GLN A 213 31.01 8.77 -5.77
N GLY A 214 31.15 8.20 -6.95
CA GLY A 214 31.46 6.80 -7.18
C GLY A 214 30.29 5.85 -6.91
N GLY A 215 29.09 6.38 -6.71
CA GLY A 215 27.85 5.63 -6.53
C GLY A 215 27.88 4.62 -5.38
N ASN A 216 26.74 4.30 -4.82
CA ASN A 216 26.61 3.24 -3.82
C ASN A 216 25.17 2.78 -3.69
N LEU A 217 25.00 1.51 -3.32
CA LEU A 217 23.71 0.91 -3.00
C LEU A 217 23.81 0.24 -1.63
N LEU A 218 22.90 0.57 -0.74
CA LEU A 218 22.75 -0.17 0.51
C LEU A 218 21.72 -1.27 0.33
N GLN A 219 21.98 -2.43 0.92
CA GLN A 219 21.10 -3.56 1.02
C GLN A 219 20.78 -3.80 2.49
N PHE A 220 19.50 -4.02 2.76
CA PHE A 220 18.97 -4.47 4.05
C PHE A 220 18.26 -5.78 3.83
N ASP A 221 18.58 -6.79 4.65
CA ASP A 221 18.14 -8.17 4.46
C ASP A 221 17.40 -8.64 5.73
N PRO A 222 16.14 -9.11 5.63
CA PRO A 222 15.39 -9.60 6.78
C PRO A 222 16.08 -10.79 7.48
N GLU A 223 16.78 -11.65 6.72
CA GLU A 223 17.51 -12.78 7.28
C GLU A 223 18.67 -12.37 8.22
N THR A 224 19.19 -11.15 8.03
CA THR A 224 20.23 -10.57 8.87
C THR A 224 19.70 -9.53 9.87
N GLN A 225 18.39 -9.58 10.16
CA GLN A 225 17.71 -8.59 11.01
C GLN A 225 17.91 -7.16 10.50
N TRP A 226 17.80 -6.99 9.19
CA TRP A 226 17.95 -5.70 8.49
C TRP A 226 19.33 -5.05 8.63
N ALA A 227 20.37 -5.85 8.86
CA ALA A 227 21.73 -5.32 8.93
C ALA A 227 22.14 -4.64 7.61
N LYS A 228 22.62 -3.42 7.72
CA LYS A 228 23.08 -2.59 6.59
C LYS A 228 24.30 -3.21 5.92
N LYS A 229 24.22 -3.48 4.61
CA LYS A 229 25.31 -3.96 3.78
C LYS A 229 25.51 -3.05 2.58
N GLN A 230 26.74 -2.70 2.27
CA GLN A 230 27.09 -1.97 1.05
C GLN A 230 27.19 -2.93 -0.14
N VAL A 231 26.59 -2.53 -1.26
CA VAL A 231 26.62 -3.29 -2.51
C VAL A 231 27.03 -2.35 -3.64
N LYS A 232 27.97 -2.80 -4.47
CA LYS A 232 28.38 -2.07 -5.69
C LYS A 232 28.30 -2.99 -6.90
N PRO A 233 27.81 -2.51 -8.04
CA PRO A 233 27.91 -3.20 -9.30
C PRO A 233 29.37 -3.55 -9.62
N GLN A 234 29.60 -4.77 -10.12
CA GLN A 234 30.86 -5.19 -10.69
C GLN A 234 30.81 -4.99 -12.21
N ASN A 235 31.99 -4.84 -12.84
CA ASN A 235 32.14 -4.69 -14.29
C ASN A 235 31.55 -3.42 -14.92
N VAL A 236 30.82 -2.60 -14.17
CA VAL A 236 30.29 -1.30 -14.62
C VAL A 236 30.60 -0.23 -13.59
N THR A 237 31.10 0.90 -14.05
CA THR A 237 31.28 2.08 -13.21
C THR A 237 30.14 3.06 -13.46
N LEU A 238 29.33 3.27 -12.45
CA LEU A 238 28.31 4.31 -12.42
C LEU A 238 28.68 5.34 -11.36
N ASP A 239 28.36 6.58 -11.61
CA ASP A 239 28.57 7.67 -10.65
C ASP A 239 27.23 8.19 -10.15
N GLN A 240 27.12 8.48 -8.86
CA GLN A 240 25.96 9.11 -8.23
C GLN A 240 24.62 8.43 -8.59
N TYR A 241 24.26 7.38 -7.85
CA TYR A 241 22.98 6.67 -8.08
C TYR A 241 21.82 7.53 -7.60
N ILE A 242 20.97 7.94 -8.53
CA ILE A 242 19.81 8.80 -8.23
C ILE A 242 18.49 8.01 -8.15
N SER A 243 18.46 6.82 -8.71
CA SER A 243 17.32 5.92 -8.57
C SER A 243 17.71 4.49 -8.89
N ALA A 244 16.93 3.56 -8.42
CA ALA A 244 16.97 2.19 -8.88
C ALA A 244 15.56 1.59 -8.85
N ALA A 245 15.35 0.52 -9.62
CA ALA A 245 14.11 -0.23 -9.67
C ALA A 245 14.41 -1.72 -9.90
N VAL A 246 13.63 -2.60 -9.30
CA VAL A 246 13.73 -4.06 -9.55
C VAL A 246 12.78 -4.41 -10.68
N ASN A 247 13.30 -5.05 -11.71
CA ASN A 247 12.46 -5.54 -12.81
C ASN A 247 11.66 -6.76 -12.34
N PRO A 248 10.35 -6.80 -12.57
CA PRO A 248 9.49 -7.88 -12.08
C PRO A 248 9.69 -9.21 -12.80
N GLU A 249 10.29 -9.26 -13.99
CA GLU A 249 10.55 -10.47 -14.77
C GLU A 249 11.94 -11.03 -14.53
N ASP A 250 13.01 -10.27 -14.86
CA ASP A 250 14.40 -10.73 -14.77
C ASP A 250 14.99 -10.64 -13.36
N LYS A 251 14.29 -9.97 -12.42
CA LYS A 251 14.67 -9.77 -11.01
C LYS A 251 15.98 -8.98 -10.83
N LEU A 252 16.48 -8.34 -11.86
CA LEU A 252 17.66 -7.52 -11.79
C LEU A 252 17.35 -6.12 -11.23
N VAL A 253 18.33 -5.52 -10.61
CA VAL A 253 18.26 -4.15 -10.10
C VAL A 253 18.76 -3.19 -11.18
N TYR A 254 17.87 -2.39 -11.73
CA TYR A 254 18.18 -1.35 -12.70
C TYR A 254 18.56 -0.06 -11.96
N ILE A 255 19.77 0.41 -12.16
CA ILE A 255 20.34 1.56 -11.44
C ILE A 255 20.54 2.71 -12.43
N LYS A 256 19.85 3.83 -12.18
CA LYS A 256 20.02 5.06 -12.95
C LYS A 256 21.03 6.00 -12.25
N ALA A 257 22.05 6.37 -12.98
CA ALA A 257 23.03 7.35 -12.53
C ALA A 257 22.66 8.79 -12.96
N LEU A 258 23.25 9.77 -12.27
CA LEU A 258 23.01 11.19 -12.53
C LEU A 258 23.38 11.61 -13.97
N ASN A 259 24.44 11.03 -14.53
CA ASN A 259 24.89 11.31 -15.90
C ASN A 259 23.99 10.69 -17.00
N GLY A 260 22.86 10.10 -16.64
CA GLY A 260 21.91 9.46 -17.55
C GLY A 260 22.25 8.02 -17.92
N ASN A 261 23.29 7.43 -17.36
CA ASN A 261 23.57 6.02 -17.57
C ASN A 261 22.57 5.16 -16.80
N LEU A 262 22.13 4.08 -17.43
CA LEU A 262 21.31 3.02 -16.86
C LEU A 262 22.08 1.71 -16.94
N ALA A 263 22.26 1.02 -15.83
CA ALA A 263 22.82 -0.32 -15.77
C ALA A 263 21.88 -1.26 -15.03
N LYS A 264 21.95 -2.54 -15.34
CA LYS A 264 21.29 -3.60 -14.57
C LYS A 264 22.30 -4.46 -13.84
N MET A 265 21.95 -4.93 -12.66
CA MET A 265 22.83 -5.68 -11.76
C MET A 265 22.08 -6.88 -11.18
N ASP A 266 22.70 -8.04 -11.18
CA ASP A 266 22.22 -9.19 -10.41
C ASP A 266 22.44 -8.93 -8.91
N PRO A 267 21.38 -8.92 -8.09
CA PRO A 267 21.51 -8.63 -6.66
C PRO A 267 22.28 -9.70 -5.87
N LYS A 268 22.49 -10.91 -6.43
CA LYS A 268 23.23 -12.02 -5.81
C LYS A 268 24.70 -11.99 -6.16
N SER A 269 25.04 -12.04 -7.45
CA SER A 269 26.45 -12.06 -7.93
C SER A 269 27.10 -10.69 -7.91
N LYS A 270 26.31 -9.60 -8.01
CA LYS A 270 26.74 -8.20 -8.19
C LYS A 270 27.30 -7.92 -9.59
N GLU A 271 27.26 -8.89 -10.48
CA GLU A 271 27.59 -8.65 -11.88
C GLU A 271 26.61 -7.67 -12.49
N ALA A 272 27.14 -6.71 -13.23
CA ALA A 272 26.34 -5.65 -13.84
C ALA A 272 26.74 -5.43 -15.28
N GLU A 273 25.79 -4.95 -16.07
CA GLU A 273 26.02 -4.51 -17.44
C GLU A 273 25.33 -3.17 -17.71
N LEU A 274 25.94 -2.39 -18.61
CA LEU A 274 25.36 -1.13 -19.04
C LEU A 274 24.21 -1.41 -20.02
N VAL A 275 23.01 -0.87 -19.71
CA VAL A 275 21.83 -0.97 -20.56
C VAL A 275 21.83 0.13 -21.63
N THR A 276 22.04 1.38 -21.19
CA THR A 276 22.09 2.54 -22.10
C THR A 276 22.78 3.72 -21.45
N THR A 277 23.06 4.74 -22.24
CA THR A 277 23.68 6.01 -21.80
C THR A 277 22.83 7.20 -22.19
N GLY A 278 22.95 8.29 -21.47
CA GLY A 278 22.39 9.59 -21.86
C GLY A 278 20.89 9.74 -21.69
N LEU A 279 20.24 8.90 -20.85
CA LEU A 279 18.84 9.10 -20.47
C LEU A 279 18.70 10.41 -19.71
N ASP A 280 18.26 11.45 -20.42
CA ASP A 280 18.12 12.84 -19.93
C ASP A 280 19.34 13.32 -19.11
N ALA A 281 20.52 13.22 -19.75
CA ALA A 281 21.78 13.65 -19.16
C ALA A 281 21.79 15.17 -19.00
N GLY A 282 21.52 15.64 -17.81
CA GLY A 282 21.57 17.05 -17.48
C GLY A 282 20.74 17.44 -16.27
N TRP A 283 21.38 17.50 -15.10
CA TRP A 283 20.93 18.25 -13.90
C TRP A 283 19.59 17.84 -13.26
N THR A 284 19.12 16.62 -13.47
CA THR A 284 17.94 16.10 -12.79
C THR A 284 18.34 15.22 -11.61
N TYR A 285 18.60 15.85 -10.47
CA TYR A 285 18.90 15.17 -9.20
C TYR A 285 17.72 14.34 -8.65
N ASP A 286 16.61 14.29 -9.36
CA ASP A 286 15.32 13.83 -8.87
C ASP A 286 14.55 12.99 -9.90
N ALA A 287 15.26 12.16 -10.64
CA ALA A 287 14.67 11.15 -11.51
C ALA A 287 14.34 9.88 -10.70
N ILE A 288 13.11 9.39 -10.82
CA ILE A 288 12.58 8.28 -10.06
C ILE A 288 12.12 7.19 -10.99
N CYS A 289 12.72 6.00 -10.88
CA CYS A 289 12.46 4.87 -11.75
C CYS A 289 11.46 3.89 -11.12
N CYS A 290 10.56 3.32 -11.94
CA CYS A 290 9.64 2.26 -11.55
C CYS A 290 9.32 1.38 -12.77
N PHE A 291 9.13 0.07 -12.54
CA PHE A 291 8.62 -0.86 -13.55
C PHE A 291 7.12 -1.08 -13.37
N ASP A 292 6.42 -1.33 -14.46
CA ASP A 292 5.09 -1.91 -14.45
C ASP A 292 5.21 -3.44 -14.27
N SER A 293 4.49 -4.00 -13.31
CA SER A 293 4.48 -5.46 -13.07
C SER A 293 3.86 -6.25 -14.22
N LEU A 294 3.01 -5.62 -15.03
CA LEU A 294 2.32 -6.22 -16.17
C LEU A 294 3.05 -6.00 -17.50
N ASP A 295 4.01 -5.08 -17.54
CA ASP A 295 4.83 -4.79 -18.72
C ASP A 295 6.29 -4.55 -18.31
N PRO A 296 7.03 -5.64 -18.00
CA PRO A 296 8.39 -5.56 -17.47
C PRO A 296 9.42 -5.00 -18.46
N ASP A 297 9.07 -4.90 -19.75
CA ASP A 297 9.92 -4.25 -20.77
C ASP A 297 9.91 -2.72 -20.64
N MET A 298 8.94 -2.16 -19.89
CA MET A 298 8.77 -0.71 -19.73
C MET A 298 9.30 -0.19 -18.40
N LEU A 299 10.38 0.58 -18.47
CA LEU A 299 10.90 1.37 -17.34
C LEU A 299 10.33 2.79 -17.41
N TYR A 300 9.61 3.20 -16.38
CA TYR A 300 9.10 4.56 -16.25
C TYR A 300 10.03 5.40 -15.40
N ILE A 301 10.25 6.64 -15.82
CA ILE A 301 11.16 7.58 -15.18
C ILE A 301 10.43 8.90 -14.94
N CYS A 302 10.10 9.19 -13.68
CA CYS A 302 9.52 10.46 -13.27
C CYS A 302 10.62 11.49 -13.06
N TYR A 303 10.58 12.57 -13.81
CA TYR A 303 11.47 13.71 -13.65
C TYR A 303 10.77 14.83 -12.91
N ARG A 304 11.01 14.89 -11.61
CA ARG A 304 10.31 15.78 -10.69
C ARG A 304 10.43 17.25 -11.10
N SER A 305 11.64 17.75 -11.34
CA SER A 305 11.90 19.14 -11.74
C SER A 305 11.53 19.46 -13.19
N LYS A 306 11.17 18.44 -13.98
CA LYS A 306 10.69 18.57 -15.36
C LYS A 306 9.19 18.40 -15.49
N HIS A 307 8.50 18.13 -14.40
CA HIS A 307 7.04 18.02 -14.32
C HIS A 307 6.42 16.94 -15.23
N CYS A 308 7.18 15.87 -15.52
CA CYS A 308 6.76 14.87 -16.49
C CYS A 308 7.34 13.47 -16.20
N ILE A 309 6.76 12.48 -16.86
CA ILE A 309 7.17 11.09 -16.80
C ILE A 309 7.55 10.63 -18.19
N TYR A 310 8.71 10.00 -18.32
CA TYR A 310 9.17 9.33 -19.53
C TYR A 310 9.03 7.81 -19.41
N ARG A 311 9.01 7.13 -20.53
CA ARG A 311 9.02 5.68 -20.67
C ARG A 311 10.20 5.26 -21.51
N TYR A 312 10.96 4.28 -21.02
CA TYR A 312 12.06 3.64 -21.74
C TYR A 312 11.72 2.17 -21.96
N GLU A 313 11.71 1.73 -23.23
CA GLU A 313 11.47 0.37 -23.64
C GLU A 313 12.81 -0.38 -23.75
N LEU A 314 13.01 -1.39 -22.88
CA LEU A 314 14.29 -2.07 -22.75
C LEU A 314 14.69 -2.81 -24.03
N SER A 315 13.74 -3.45 -24.71
CA SER A 315 13.97 -4.27 -25.91
C SER A 315 14.37 -3.46 -27.12
N THR A 316 13.85 -2.24 -27.28
CA THR A 316 14.06 -1.40 -28.47
C THR A 316 14.97 -0.19 -28.22
N GLY A 317 15.14 0.21 -26.96
CA GLY A 317 15.82 1.44 -26.57
C GLY A 317 14.99 2.71 -26.83
N ASN A 318 13.70 2.57 -27.14
CA ASN A 318 12.81 3.70 -27.40
C ASN A 318 12.55 4.50 -26.11
N TYR A 319 12.83 5.79 -26.15
CA TYR A 319 12.72 6.69 -25.00
C TYR A 319 11.81 7.87 -25.33
N VAL A 320 10.62 7.90 -24.73
CA VAL A 320 9.56 8.85 -25.12
C VAL A 320 8.88 9.47 -23.89
N LEU A 321 8.38 10.69 -24.06
CA LEU A 321 7.49 11.32 -23.10
C LEU A 321 6.23 10.46 -22.95
N TYR A 322 5.93 10.08 -21.72
CA TYR A 322 4.77 9.24 -21.39
C TYR A 322 3.60 10.07 -20.86
N ALA A 323 3.83 10.96 -19.89
CA ALA A 323 2.78 11.77 -19.27
C ALA A 323 3.29 13.12 -18.78
N GLY A 324 2.41 14.10 -18.72
CA GLY A 324 2.73 15.46 -18.33
C GLY A 324 3.32 16.27 -19.47
N ALA A 325 3.77 17.49 -19.18
CA ALA A 325 4.45 18.36 -20.13
C ALA A 325 5.79 18.83 -19.57
N ARG A 326 6.85 18.59 -20.32
CA ARG A 326 8.21 18.94 -19.90
C ARG A 326 8.34 20.44 -19.63
N GLU A 327 8.83 20.79 -18.42
CA GLU A 327 9.07 22.16 -17.98
C GLU A 327 7.81 23.07 -17.94
N ASP A 328 6.61 22.45 -17.93
CA ASP A 328 5.31 23.14 -17.88
C ASP A 328 4.53 22.66 -16.65
N PRO A 329 4.79 23.23 -15.46
CA PRO A 329 4.10 22.85 -14.23
C PRO A 329 2.65 23.26 -14.25
N GLY A 330 1.79 22.45 -13.62
CA GLY A 330 0.37 22.78 -13.49
C GLY A 330 -0.42 21.65 -12.85
N TYR A 331 -1.73 21.79 -12.92
CA TYR A 331 -2.68 20.75 -12.53
C TYR A 331 -3.74 20.61 -13.61
N GLU A 332 -3.76 19.48 -14.26
CA GLU A 332 -4.79 19.11 -15.23
C GLU A 332 -4.94 17.58 -15.28
N ASP A 333 -6.18 17.09 -15.15
CA ASP A 333 -6.56 15.69 -15.36
C ASP A 333 -6.90 15.45 -16.84
N GLY A 334 -7.04 14.19 -17.25
CA GLY A 334 -7.42 13.79 -18.60
C GLY A 334 -6.37 12.95 -19.31
N LYS A 335 -6.22 13.09 -20.63
CA LYS A 335 -5.25 12.28 -21.40
C LYS A 335 -3.81 12.58 -20.96
N ARG A 336 -2.98 11.53 -20.75
CA ARG A 336 -1.63 11.62 -20.16
C ARG A 336 -0.72 12.70 -20.78
N LEU A 337 -0.79 12.95 -22.09
CA LEU A 337 0.03 13.98 -22.73
C LEU A 337 -0.56 15.40 -22.63
N ASN A 338 -1.82 15.52 -22.23
CA ASN A 338 -2.47 16.81 -21.95
C ASN A 338 -2.45 17.13 -20.46
N ALA A 339 -2.26 16.11 -19.61
CA ALA A 339 -2.19 16.30 -18.17
C ALA A 339 -1.03 17.20 -17.74
N ARG A 340 -1.20 17.85 -16.60
CA ARG A 340 -0.15 18.66 -15.97
C ARG A 340 0.11 18.19 -14.56
N PHE A 341 1.38 18.12 -14.20
CA PHE A 341 1.86 17.82 -12.85
C PHE A 341 2.68 18.99 -12.32
N ASN A 342 2.83 19.07 -11.01
CA ASN A 342 3.67 20.08 -10.39
C ASN A 342 4.63 19.44 -9.38
N PHE A 343 5.90 19.28 -9.78
CA PHE A 343 6.92 18.53 -9.05
C PHE A 343 6.43 17.11 -8.69
N PRO A 344 5.95 16.29 -9.66
CA PRO A 344 5.62 14.90 -9.39
C PRO A 344 6.86 14.19 -8.86
N SER A 345 6.69 13.37 -7.85
CA SER A 345 7.81 12.74 -7.15
C SER A 345 7.75 11.21 -7.33
N GLN A 346 7.63 10.45 -6.26
CA GLN A 346 7.60 9.00 -6.39
C GLN A 346 6.40 8.50 -7.20
N ILE A 347 6.66 7.48 -8.02
CA ILE A 347 5.66 6.73 -8.78
C ILE A 347 5.73 5.26 -8.39
N CYS A 348 4.59 4.58 -8.44
CA CYS A 348 4.50 3.13 -8.28
C CYS A 348 3.33 2.56 -9.09
N PHE A 349 3.33 1.25 -9.33
CA PHE A 349 2.23 0.54 -9.99
C PHE A 349 1.57 -0.44 -9.02
N ASP A 350 0.25 -0.59 -9.13
CA ASP A 350 -0.46 -1.71 -8.53
C ASP A 350 -0.42 -2.96 -9.44
N LEU A 351 -0.98 -4.06 -8.95
CA LEU A 351 -1.06 -5.33 -9.70
C LEU A 351 -2.01 -5.27 -10.92
N ASN A 352 -2.81 -4.21 -11.06
CA ASN A 352 -3.69 -4.00 -12.21
C ASN A 352 -3.04 -3.11 -13.26
N GLY A 353 -1.81 -2.64 -13.03
CA GLY A 353 -1.07 -1.75 -13.94
C GLY A 353 -1.55 -0.29 -13.88
N ILE A 354 -2.18 0.12 -12.79
CA ILE A 354 -2.50 1.53 -12.53
C ILE A 354 -1.27 2.18 -11.89
N MET A 355 -0.76 3.24 -12.51
CA MET A 355 0.32 4.03 -11.95
C MET A 355 -0.24 5.04 -10.95
N TYR A 356 0.33 5.10 -9.74
CA TYR A 356 0.09 6.15 -8.76
C TYR A 356 1.26 7.11 -8.70
N ILE A 357 0.97 8.39 -8.50
CA ILE A 357 1.94 9.50 -8.57
C ILE A 357 1.73 10.42 -7.38
N ALA A 358 2.77 10.67 -6.61
CA ALA A 358 2.77 11.75 -5.63
C ALA A 358 3.00 13.08 -6.36
N ASP A 359 1.94 13.84 -6.62
CA ASP A 359 2.00 15.13 -7.31
C ASP A 359 2.24 16.25 -6.27
N SER A 360 3.50 16.34 -5.85
CA SER A 360 3.93 16.95 -4.59
C SER A 360 3.44 18.39 -4.41
N SER A 361 3.73 19.27 -5.35
CA SER A 361 3.36 20.69 -5.22
C SER A 361 1.89 20.98 -5.57
N ASN A 362 1.17 19.97 -6.06
CA ASN A 362 -0.28 19.98 -6.16
C ASN A 362 -0.97 19.40 -4.90
N HIS A 363 -0.19 18.91 -3.92
CA HIS A 363 -0.69 18.39 -2.63
C HIS A 363 -1.68 17.23 -2.76
N CYS A 364 -1.54 16.38 -3.78
CA CYS A 364 -2.46 15.28 -4.05
C CYS A 364 -1.74 14.02 -4.58
N ILE A 365 -2.48 12.92 -4.61
CA ILE A 365 -2.08 11.69 -5.28
C ILE A 365 -2.90 11.55 -6.54
N ARG A 366 -2.20 11.33 -7.66
CA ARG A 366 -2.79 11.13 -8.99
C ARG A 366 -2.63 9.69 -9.42
N SER A 367 -3.43 9.27 -10.39
CA SER A 367 -3.27 7.97 -11.05
C SER A 367 -3.26 8.12 -12.57
N ILE A 368 -2.65 7.16 -13.25
CA ILE A 368 -2.77 6.95 -14.69
C ILE A 368 -3.26 5.51 -14.89
N ASP A 369 -4.41 5.35 -15.52
CA ASP A 369 -4.94 4.04 -15.87
C ASP A 369 -4.28 3.45 -17.12
N ARG A 370 -4.66 2.24 -17.49
CA ARG A 370 -4.10 1.54 -18.67
C ARG A 370 -4.47 2.19 -20.00
N GLU A 371 -5.56 2.92 -20.06
CA GLU A 371 -6.03 3.69 -21.21
C GLU A 371 -5.29 5.03 -21.34
N GLY A 372 -4.51 5.39 -20.29
CA GLY A 372 -3.73 6.62 -20.23
C GLY A 372 -4.54 7.84 -19.78
N ALA A 373 -5.63 7.63 -19.05
CA ALA A 373 -6.34 8.71 -18.40
C ALA A 373 -5.70 9.03 -17.05
N VAL A 374 -5.41 10.30 -16.82
CA VAL A 374 -4.92 10.84 -15.55
C VAL A 374 -6.08 11.33 -14.73
N SER A 375 -6.13 10.94 -13.48
CA SER A 375 -7.16 11.42 -12.53
C SER A 375 -6.57 11.66 -11.15
N THR A 376 -7.23 12.52 -10.36
CA THR A 376 -6.89 12.73 -8.97
C THR A 376 -7.54 11.64 -8.12
N VAL A 377 -6.73 10.92 -7.36
CA VAL A 377 -7.20 9.83 -6.48
C VAL A 377 -7.65 10.40 -5.14
N ILE A 378 -6.84 11.29 -4.55
CA ILE A 378 -7.13 11.88 -3.25
C ILE A 378 -6.26 13.13 -3.00
N GLY A 379 -6.77 14.02 -2.16
CA GLY A 379 -6.20 15.33 -1.87
C GLY A 379 -6.89 16.43 -2.68
N VAL A 380 -6.92 17.63 -2.15
CA VAL A 380 -7.51 18.81 -2.81
C VAL A 380 -6.39 19.57 -3.52
N PRO A 381 -6.34 19.54 -4.87
CA PRO A 381 -5.25 20.15 -5.62
C PRO A 381 -5.00 21.62 -5.27
N GLY A 382 -3.72 21.96 -5.05
CA GLY A 382 -3.29 23.30 -4.68
C GLY A 382 -3.59 23.72 -3.24
N ARG A 383 -4.13 22.81 -2.41
CA ARG A 383 -4.46 23.09 -1.02
C ARG A 383 -3.63 22.21 -0.07
N ALA A 384 -2.60 22.81 0.53
CA ALA A 384 -1.82 22.15 1.58
C ALA A 384 -2.62 22.03 2.88
N GLY A 385 -2.39 20.93 3.63
CA GLY A 385 -2.99 20.74 4.94
C GLY A 385 -2.75 19.36 5.52
N TYR A 386 -3.37 19.11 6.67
CA TYR A 386 -3.32 17.83 7.35
C TYR A 386 -4.74 17.47 7.82
N VAL A 387 -5.44 16.70 7.00
CA VAL A 387 -6.79 16.21 7.29
C VAL A 387 -6.89 14.76 6.80
N ASP A 388 -7.32 13.86 7.66
CA ASP A 388 -7.75 12.51 7.30
C ASP A 388 -9.20 12.55 6.80
N GLY A 389 -9.63 11.54 6.01
CA GLY A 389 -11.00 11.44 5.56
C GLY A 389 -11.19 10.95 4.14
N THR A 390 -12.27 11.36 3.52
CA THR A 390 -12.64 11.01 2.14
C THR A 390 -11.80 11.77 1.12
N PRO A 391 -11.84 11.40 -0.18
CA PRO A 391 -11.14 12.13 -1.24
C PRO A 391 -11.42 13.65 -1.26
N ASP A 392 -12.65 14.04 -0.91
CA ASP A 392 -13.08 15.45 -0.92
C ASP A 392 -12.57 16.24 0.30
N ASP A 393 -12.25 15.55 1.40
CA ASP A 393 -11.87 16.18 2.67
C ASP A 393 -10.36 16.11 2.95
N ALA A 394 -9.70 15.06 2.47
CA ALA A 394 -8.32 14.77 2.82
C ALA A 394 -7.36 15.84 2.28
N LEU A 395 -6.44 16.30 3.16
CA LEU A 395 -5.40 17.25 2.80
C LEU A 395 -4.03 16.67 3.11
N PHE A 396 -3.08 16.95 2.22
CA PHE A 396 -1.66 16.62 2.33
C PHE A 396 -0.81 17.90 2.25
N ASP A 397 0.44 17.84 2.69
CA ASP A 397 1.39 18.92 2.48
C ASP A 397 2.68 18.40 1.84
N GLU A 398 2.79 18.63 0.54
CA GLU A 398 3.85 18.14 -0.34
C GLU A 398 4.13 16.64 -0.14
N PRO A 399 3.20 15.72 -0.48
CA PRO A 399 3.47 14.31 -0.45
C PRO A 399 4.53 13.97 -1.50
N TRP A 400 5.65 13.34 -1.11
CA TRP A 400 6.70 12.95 -2.04
C TRP A 400 6.69 11.46 -2.35
N GLY A 401 6.32 10.66 -1.38
CA GLY A 401 6.38 9.22 -1.49
C GLY A 401 5.00 8.59 -1.67
N VAL A 402 4.93 7.60 -2.57
CA VAL A 402 3.75 6.75 -2.76
C VAL A 402 4.21 5.32 -3.04
N ALA A 403 3.62 4.36 -2.34
CA ALA A 403 3.80 2.93 -2.56
C ALA A 403 2.47 2.21 -2.44
N VAL A 404 2.35 1.06 -3.09
CA VAL A 404 1.13 0.26 -3.07
C VAL A 404 1.48 -1.19 -2.73
N ASP A 405 0.69 -1.82 -1.85
CA ASP A 405 0.84 -3.24 -1.55
C ASP A 405 0.05 -4.13 -2.53
N GLU A 406 0.25 -5.45 -2.43
CA GLU A 406 -0.42 -6.44 -3.28
C GLU A 406 -1.96 -6.44 -3.12
N GLU A 407 -2.49 -5.85 -2.04
CA GLU A 407 -3.92 -5.70 -1.80
C GLU A 407 -4.48 -4.37 -2.33
N GLY A 408 -3.62 -3.51 -2.92
CA GLY A 408 -4.00 -2.20 -3.44
C GLY A 408 -4.15 -1.13 -2.37
N THR A 409 -3.61 -1.34 -1.16
CA THR A 409 -3.51 -0.30 -0.14
C THR A 409 -2.36 0.64 -0.50
N ILE A 410 -2.62 1.94 -0.51
CA ILE A 410 -1.63 2.94 -0.88
C ILE A 410 -1.07 3.59 0.39
N TYR A 411 0.25 3.63 0.48
CA TYR A 411 1.00 4.28 1.55
C TYR A 411 1.62 5.56 1.03
N ILE A 412 1.47 6.66 1.76
CA ILE A 412 1.85 8.00 1.32
C ILE A 412 2.80 8.60 2.36
N ALA A 413 3.98 9.01 1.92
CA ALA A 413 4.87 9.85 2.72
C ALA A 413 4.43 11.31 2.57
N ASP A 414 3.69 11.80 3.55
CA ASP A 414 3.17 13.16 3.62
C ASP A 414 4.26 14.07 4.22
N THR A 415 5.15 14.53 3.35
CA THR A 415 6.50 14.96 3.68
C THR A 415 6.55 16.12 4.67
N LYS A 416 5.86 17.22 4.39
CA LYS A 416 5.86 18.38 5.28
C LYS A 416 5.05 18.16 6.55
N ASN A 417 4.07 17.25 6.51
CA ASN A 417 3.34 16.81 7.68
C ASN A 417 4.13 15.78 8.52
N LYS A 418 5.28 15.29 8.03
CA LYS A 418 6.17 14.37 8.77
C LYS A 418 5.47 13.12 9.26
N CYS A 419 4.59 12.58 8.46
CA CYS A 419 3.78 11.40 8.79
C CYS A 419 3.65 10.47 7.59
N ILE A 420 3.20 9.26 7.88
CA ILE A 420 2.82 8.27 6.88
C ILE A 420 1.32 8.08 6.92
N ARG A 421 0.70 8.28 5.77
CA ARG A 421 -0.74 8.14 5.58
C ARG A 421 -1.02 6.85 4.81
N LYS A 422 -2.20 6.31 5.05
CA LYS A 422 -2.69 5.09 4.41
C LYS A 422 -4.01 5.38 3.73
N LEU A 423 -4.07 5.18 2.43
CA LEU A 423 -5.29 5.22 1.67
C LEU A 423 -5.77 3.79 1.47
N ALA A 424 -6.90 3.49 2.07
CA ALA A 424 -7.58 2.23 1.91
C ALA A 424 -8.81 2.42 1.01
N ILE A 425 -8.90 1.57 -0.02
CA ILE A 425 -10.08 1.42 -0.84
C ILE A 425 -10.82 0.19 -0.30
N GLN A 426 -11.94 0.41 0.37
CA GLN A 426 -12.68 -0.64 1.09
C GLN A 426 -14.08 -0.84 0.52
#